data_d3bf0c939b5164f4ca631f29fa41a2d9
#
_entry.id   d3bf0c939b5164f4ca631f29fa41a2d9
#
_cell.length_a   1.000
_cell.length_b   1.000
_cell.length_c   1.000
_cell.angle_alpha   90.00
_cell.angle_beta   90.00
_cell.angle_gamma   90.00
#
_symmetry.space_group_name_H-M   'P 1'
#
loop_
_entity.id
_entity.type
_entity.pdbx_description
1 polymer ?
#
loop_
_entity_poly.entity_id
_entity_poly.type
_entity_poly.pdbx_seq_one_letter_code
_entity_poly.pdbx_strand_id
1 'polypeptide(L)'
;MDLAQYLKELEYLVNIDSGSEDCEGVSKVADFFAEKFNEIGWNVHEYEFDGKCGKCVICTNREAEHYDLFMIGHLDTVFPKGTCKERPFKIEGNRAYGPGVADMKHGSLLMYYLLKGLPSEVNEKLNIVAVFNPDEEIGSRCSKTVYEEYAKKSDYGFIYEAAGEKGGCCAERKGGLFYNIDFIGKDGHCGYMFENGAKSAIHEMGKWIVKFSEMASREKGSTVNVGMASGGVKSNVVAPAASIKIDIRFKDNSEIERFDSAIEEMTAEATERGIGVNIEKRVKKALVYTEEADRYIKHIEKITKENGIEFRHKARGGLSDANILAGYGVLCLDGLGPVGMKCHCPEEVMLIDTVIPYYNLSMLLIKDLAENKVR
;
A
#
# COMPACT_ATOMS: atom_id res chain seq x y z
N MET A 1 14.09 -21.62 10.48
CA MET A 1 14.23 -21.19 9.09
C MET A 1 15.68 -21.25 8.65
N ASP A 2 15.98 -21.77 7.47
CA ASP A 2 17.32 -21.75 6.86
C ASP A 2 17.54 -20.43 6.12
N LEU A 3 18.42 -19.57 6.65
CA LEU A 3 18.73 -18.25 6.09
C LEU A 3 19.44 -18.35 4.74
N ALA A 4 20.29 -19.36 4.53
CA ALA A 4 21.02 -19.50 3.27
C ALA A 4 20.06 -19.85 2.11
N GLN A 5 19.12 -20.76 2.37
CA GLN A 5 18.08 -21.11 1.41
C GLN A 5 17.14 -19.93 1.15
N TYR A 6 16.76 -19.18 2.19
CA TYR A 6 15.95 -17.96 2.04
C TYR A 6 16.63 -16.92 1.14
N LEU A 7 17.93 -16.65 1.35
CA LEU A 7 18.68 -15.69 0.52
C LEU A 7 18.81 -16.14 -0.94
N LYS A 8 18.96 -17.43 -1.17
CA LYS A 8 19.01 -18.02 -2.53
C LYS A 8 17.66 -17.86 -3.26
N GLU A 9 16.55 -18.08 -2.57
CA GLU A 9 15.21 -17.90 -3.14
C GLU A 9 14.87 -16.41 -3.31
N LEU A 10 15.36 -15.55 -2.39
CA LEU A 10 15.23 -14.10 -2.53
C LEU A 10 16.01 -13.58 -3.74
N GLU A 11 17.23 -14.07 -3.99
CA GLU A 11 18.01 -13.76 -5.19
C GLU A 11 17.23 -14.12 -6.46
N TYR A 12 16.61 -15.30 -6.50
CA TYR A 12 15.78 -15.71 -7.63
C TYR A 12 14.64 -14.72 -7.87
N LEU A 13 13.89 -14.37 -6.82
CA LEU A 13 12.74 -13.45 -6.91
C LEU A 13 13.15 -12.03 -7.30
N VAL A 14 14.24 -11.51 -6.72
CA VAL A 14 14.71 -10.14 -6.99
C VAL A 14 15.21 -9.99 -8.42
N ASN A 15 15.75 -11.06 -9.00
CA ASN A 15 16.21 -11.05 -10.40
C ASN A 15 15.08 -11.25 -11.44
N ILE A 16 13.82 -11.30 -11.02
CA ILE A 16 12.65 -11.23 -11.91
C ILE A 16 12.18 -9.77 -11.95
N ASP A 17 12.18 -9.15 -13.13
CA ASP A 17 11.49 -7.88 -13.32
C ASP A 17 10.00 -8.06 -13.03
N SER A 18 9.45 -7.27 -12.11
CA SER A 18 8.04 -7.33 -11.73
C SER A 18 7.46 -5.92 -11.47
N GLY A 19 7.80 -4.95 -12.32
CA GLY A 19 7.11 -3.65 -12.27
C GLY A 19 5.60 -3.83 -12.45
N SER A 20 4.77 -3.03 -11.79
CA SER A 20 3.29 -3.18 -11.80
C SER A 20 2.71 -3.24 -13.21
N GLU A 21 3.35 -2.61 -14.20
CA GLU A 21 2.95 -2.64 -15.61
C GLU A 21 3.44 -3.89 -16.37
N ASP A 22 4.39 -4.66 -15.82
CA ASP A 22 4.88 -5.92 -16.41
C ASP A 22 4.07 -7.11 -15.85
N CYS A 23 2.84 -7.26 -16.32
CA CYS A 23 1.94 -8.33 -15.88
C CYS A 23 2.56 -9.74 -15.98
N GLU A 24 3.41 -9.98 -16.99
CA GLU A 24 4.12 -11.26 -17.17
C GLU A 24 5.15 -11.49 -16.05
N GLY A 25 5.94 -10.46 -15.75
CA GLY A 25 6.95 -10.52 -14.70
C GLY A 25 6.35 -10.70 -13.30
N VAL A 26 5.30 -9.93 -12.98
CA VAL A 26 4.55 -10.08 -11.73
C VAL A 26 3.95 -11.48 -11.63
N SER A 27 3.36 -12.00 -12.72
CA SER A 27 2.80 -13.36 -12.75
C SER A 27 3.85 -14.45 -12.53
N LYS A 28 5.10 -14.30 -13.00
CA LYS A 28 6.20 -15.23 -12.69
C LYS A 28 6.54 -15.27 -11.21
N VAL A 29 6.49 -14.11 -10.54
CA VAL A 29 6.68 -14.06 -9.08
C VAL A 29 5.49 -14.72 -8.37
N ALA A 30 4.26 -14.54 -8.88
CA ALA A 30 3.06 -15.20 -8.39
C ALA A 30 3.15 -16.74 -8.51
N ASP A 31 3.58 -17.24 -9.68
CA ASP A 31 3.75 -18.67 -9.95
C ASP A 31 4.72 -19.33 -8.95
N PHE A 32 5.82 -18.64 -8.61
CA PHE A 32 6.75 -19.11 -7.58
C PHE A 32 6.03 -19.37 -6.24
N PHE A 33 5.21 -18.43 -5.78
CA PHE A 33 4.50 -18.61 -4.51
C PHE A 33 3.40 -19.66 -4.63
N ALA A 34 2.66 -19.72 -5.74
CA ALA A 34 1.66 -20.75 -5.99
C ALA A 34 2.27 -22.16 -5.91
N GLU A 35 3.41 -22.38 -6.59
CA GLU A 35 4.16 -23.65 -6.51
C GLU A 35 4.59 -23.98 -5.08
N LYS A 36 5.19 -23.00 -4.37
CA LYS A 36 5.67 -23.18 -3.01
C LYS A 36 4.56 -23.53 -2.01
N PHE A 37 3.39 -22.96 -2.14
CA PHE A 37 2.26 -23.27 -1.26
C PHE A 37 1.61 -24.61 -1.61
N ASN A 38 1.55 -24.98 -2.90
CA ASN A 38 1.15 -26.32 -3.32
C ASN A 38 2.10 -27.40 -2.73
N GLU A 39 3.44 -27.17 -2.72
CA GLU A 39 4.43 -28.10 -2.13
C GLU A 39 4.18 -28.39 -0.65
N ILE A 40 3.63 -27.42 0.10
CA ILE A 40 3.33 -27.58 1.54
C ILE A 40 1.87 -27.97 1.82
N GLY A 41 1.08 -28.27 0.76
CA GLY A 41 -0.28 -28.78 0.87
C GLY A 41 -1.34 -27.77 1.23
N TRP A 42 -1.12 -26.48 0.97
CA TRP A 42 -2.11 -25.44 1.14
C TRP A 42 -3.04 -25.38 -0.09
N ASN A 43 -4.28 -24.92 0.11
CA ASN A 43 -5.16 -24.60 -1.02
C ASN A 43 -4.66 -23.33 -1.69
N VAL A 44 -4.53 -23.36 -3.02
CA VAL A 44 -4.02 -22.23 -3.81
C VAL A 44 -5.07 -21.84 -4.85
N HIS A 45 -5.46 -20.58 -4.84
CA HIS A 45 -6.33 -19.98 -5.82
C HIS A 45 -5.59 -18.85 -6.54
N GLU A 46 -5.63 -18.85 -7.86
CA GLU A 46 -5.05 -17.83 -8.70
C GLU A 46 -6.15 -16.99 -9.35
N TYR A 47 -6.04 -15.66 -9.22
CA TYR A 47 -6.95 -14.72 -9.87
C TYR A 47 -6.22 -13.99 -10.99
N GLU A 48 -6.83 -14.00 -12.18
CA GLU A 48 -6.39 -13.24 -13.35
C GLU A 48 -7.28 -12.02 -13.57
N PHE A 49 -6.72 -10.93 -14.08
CA PHE A 49 -7.40 -9.64 -14.22
C PHE A 49 -7.45 -9.13 -15.66
N ASP A 50 -7.68 -10.03 -16.62
CA ASP A 50 -7.80 -9.71 -18.06
C ASP A 50 -6.63 -8.88 -18.61
N GLY A 51 -5.39 -9.14 -18.13
CA GLY A 51 -4.19 -8.46 -18.56
C GLY A 51 -4.02 -7.03 -18.02
N LYS A 52 -4.85 -6.61 -17.06
CA LYS A 52 -4.73 -5.28 -16.42
C LYS A 52 -3.63 -5.20 -15.37
N CYS A 53 -3.29 -6.33 -14.77
CA CYS A 53 -2.17 -6.52 -13.84
C CYS A 53 -1.74 -7.99 -13.84
N GLY A 54 -0.70 -8.34 -13.10
CA GLY A 54 -0.28 -9.72 -12.90
C GLY A 54 -1.29 -10.56 -12.12
N LYS A 55 -1.01 -11.85 -11.95
CA LYS A 55 -1.86 -12.75 -11.16
C LYS A 55 -1.80 -12.41 -9.67
N CYS A 56 -2.94 -12.49 -8.98
CA CYS A 56 -3.03 -12.51 -7.52
C CYS A 56 -3.11 -13.96 -7.06
N VAL A 57 -2.33 -14.33 -6.03
CA VAL A 57 -2.34 -15.67 -5.46
C VAL A 57 -2.90 -15.62 -4.05
N ILE A 58 -3.89 -16.46 -3.78
CA ILE A 58 -4.49 -16.65 -2.48
C ILE A 58 -4.19 -18.06 -2.00
N CYS A 59 -3.63 -18.17 -0.80
CA CYS A 59 -3.27 -19.43 -0.19
C CYS A 59 -4.01 -19.57 1.15
N THR A 60 -4.73 -20.67 1.35
CA THR A 60 -5.38 -20.95 2.62
C THR A 60 -4.89 -22.29 3.19
N ASN A 61 -4.69 -22.35 4.51
CA ASN A 61 -4.36 -23.61 5.15
C ASN A 61 -5.57 -24.58 5.17
N ARG A 62 -6.78 -24.02 5.08
CA ARG A 62 -8.05 -24.71 4.87
C ARG A 62 -9.09 -23.74 4.37
N GLU A 63 -10.10 -24.23 3.65
CA GLU A 63 -11.27 -23.43 3.31
C GLU A 63 -12.10 -23.16 4.57
N ALA A 64 -12.49 -21.90 4.79
CA ALA A 64 -13.25 -21.47 5.95
C ALA A 64 -14.20 -20.32 5.61
N GLU A 65 -15.33 -20.24 6.32
CA GLU A 65 -16.25 -19.10 6.22
C GLU A 65 -15.69 -17.85 6.92
N HIS A 66 -14.74 -18.05 7.86
CA HIS A 66 -14.10 -17.01 8.62
C HIS A 66 -12.62 -17.33 8.84
N TYR A 67 -11.76 -16.32 8.70
CA TYR A 67 -10.32 -16.43 8.89
C TYR A 67 -9.87 -15.65 10.14
N ASP A 68 -9.07 -16.30 10.97
CA ASP A 68 -8.48 -15.68 12.14
C ASP A 68 -7.38 -14.68 11.75
N LEU A 69 -6.62 -15.04 10.72
CA LEU A 69 -5.47 -14.25 10.28
C LEU A 69 -5.44 -14.09 8.76
N PHE A 70 -5.37 -12.84 8.31
CA PHE A 70 -5.14 -12.45 6.93
C PHE A 70 -3.71 -11.91 6.81
N MET A 71 -2.90 -12.57 6.00
CA MET A 71 -1.50 -12.16 5.76
C MET A 71 -1.35 -11.62 4.35
N ILE A 72 -0.56 -10.52 4.20
CA ILE A 72 -0.37 -9.88 2.90
C ILE A 72 1.11 -9.64 2.61
N GLY A 73 1.47 -9.94 1.35
CA GLY A 73 2.65 -9.45 0.68
C GLY A 73 2.34 -9.08 -0.76
N HIS A 74 2.99 -8.05 -1.34
CA HIS A 74 2.86 -7.73 -2.74
C HIS A 74 4.03 -8.26 -3.58
N LEU A 75 3.78 -8.40 -4.88
CA LEU A 75 4.66 -9.05 -5.86
C LEU A 75 5.26 -8.05 -6.84
N ASP A 76 4.55 -6.93 -7.02
CA ASP A 76 4.96 -5.87 -7.93
C ASP A 76 6.02 -4.94 -7.32
N THR A 77 6.62 -4.14 -8.15
CA THR A 77 7.59 -3.10 -7.77
C THR A 77 7.38 -1.85 -8.63
N VAL A 78 7.93 -0.71 -8.20
CA VAL A 78 7.93 0.53 -9.01
C VAL A 78 8.91 0.50 -10.18
N PHE A 79 9.75 -0.50 -10.29
CA PHE A 79 10.86 -0.52 -11.25
C PHE A 79 10.43 -1.02 -12.62
N PRO A 80 10.82 -0.35 -13.71
CA PRO A 80 10.49 -0.76 -15.06
C PRO A 80 11.20 -2.05 -15.47
N LYS A 81 10.67 -2.72 -16.49
CA LYS A 81 11.26 -3.93 -17.11
C LYS A 81 12.70 -3.67 -17.59
N GLY A 82 13.59 -4.61 -17.30
CA GLY A 82 15.02 -4.51 -17.60
C GLY A 82 15.89 -4.05 -16.42
N THR A 83 15.26 -3.53 -15.35
CA THR A 83 16.00 -3.04 -14.18
C THR A 83 16.80 -4.14 -13.48
N CYS A 84 16.28 -5.37 -13.40
CA CYS A 84 16.99 -6.50 -12.77
C CYS A 84 18.27 -6.88 -13.54
N LYS A 85 18.30 -6.66 -14.84
CA LYS A 85 19.53 -6.86 -15.65
C LYS A 85 20.60 -5.80 -15.38
N GLU A 86 20.18 -4.56 -15.15
CA GLU A 86 21.08 -3.44 -14.85
C GLU A 86 21.57 -3.46 -13.40
N ARG A 87 20.70 -3.85 -12.49
CA ARG A 87 20.91 -3.89 -11.03
C ARG A 87 20.50 -5.25 -10.45
N PRO A 88 21.23 -6.36 -10.79
CA PRO A 88 20.89 -7.68 -10.27
C PRO A 88 21.07 -7.74 -8.77
N PHE A 89 20.44 -8.75 -8.16
CA PHE A 89 20.64 -9.04 -6.74
C PHE A 89 22.13 -9.17 -6.40
N LYS A 90 22.53 -8.55 -5.31
CA LYS A 90 23.90 -8.68 -4.77
C LYS A 90 23.89 -8.58 -3.24
N ILE A 91 24.86 -9.22 -2.62
CA ILE A 91 25.12 -9.13 -1.19
C ILE A 91 26.46 -8.44 -0.95
N GLU A 92 26.48 -7.43 -0.08
CA GLU A 92 27.67 -6.75 0.41
C GLU A 92 27.65 -6.71 1.95
N GLY A 93 28.39 -7.60 2.59
CA GLY A 93 28.38 -7.76 4.04
C GLY A 93 26.99 -8.14 4.55
N ASN A 94 26.40 -7.29 5.41
CA ASN A 94 25.06 -7.50 5.97
C ASN A 94 23.93 -6.91 5.10
N ARG A 95 24.19 -6.56 3.85
CA ARG A 95 23.23 -5.87 2.99
C ARG A 95 22.95 -6.63 1.72
N ALA A 96 21.68 -6.84 1.42
CA ALA A 96 21.20 -7.33 0.14
C ALA A 96 20.58 -6.18 -0.66
N TYR A 97 20.96 -6.06 -1.93
CA TYR A 97 20.52 -5.03 -2.87
C TYR A 97 19.82 -5.63 -4.07
N GLY A 98 18.93 -4.88 -4.69
CA GLY A 98 18.25 -5.25 -5.92
C GLY A 98 16.81 -4.73 -5.96
N PRO A 99 16.14 -4.70 -7.13
CA PRO A 99 14.78 -4.18 -7.28
C PRO A 99 13.76 -5.01 -6.49
N GLY A 100 13.02 -4.36 -5.58
CA GLY A 100 12.04 -5.02 -4.74
C GLY A 100 12.62 -5.87 -3.61
N VAL A 101 13.94 -5.77 -3.35
CA VAL A 101 14.59 -6.52 -2.25
C VAL A 101 14.06 -6.11 -0.89
N ALA A 102 13.63 -4.85 -0.72
CA ALA A 102 13.03 -4.31 0.50
C ALA A 102 11.54 -3.98 0.33
N ASP A 103 11.06 -3.81 -0.89
CA ASP A 103 9.67 -3.45 -1.21
C ASP A 103 9.11 -4.34 -2.33
N MET A 104 8.42 -5.48 -1.98
CA MET A 104 8.55 -6.14 -0.66
C MET A 104 8.79 -7.64 -0.82
N LYS A 105 9.60 -8.06 -1.87
CA LYS A 105 9.86 -9.50 -2.14
C LYS A 105 10.41 -10.26 -0.93
N HIS A 106 11.24 -9.58 -0.11
CA HIS A 106 11.76 -10.15 1.14
C HIS A 106 10.64 -10.49 2.14
N GLY A 107 9.65 -9.58 2.29
CA GLY A 107 8.54 -9.79 3.21
C GLY A 107 7.60 -10.88 2.73
N SER A 108 7.27 -10.89 1.42
CA SER A 108 6.46 -11.94 0.79
C SER A 108 7.11 -13.32 0.96
N LEU A 109 8.44 -13.40 0.79
CA LEU A 109 9.17 -14.66 1.00
C LEU A 109 9.22 -15.04 2.48
N LEU A 110 9.39 -14.08 3.41
CA LEU A 110 9.35 -14.34 4.85
C LEU A 110 8.00 -14.92 5.27
N MET A 111 6.91 -14.40 4.74
CA MET A 111 5.55 -14.90 4.97
C MET A 111 5.43 -16.39 4.59
N TYR A 112 5.94 -16.79 3.43
CA TYR A 112 5.99 -18.21 3.04
C TYR A 112 6.76 -19.06 4.05
N TYR A 113 7.96 -18.63 4.45
CA TYR A 113 8.78 -19.40 5.41
C TYR A 113 8.14 -19.52 6.79
N LEU A 114 7.39 -18.52 7.23
CA LEU A 114 6.61 -18.54 8.45
C LEU A 114 5.52 -19.60 8.37
N LEU A 115 4.72 -19.59 7.30
CA LEU A 115 3.60 -20.52 7.12
C LEU A 115 4.06 -21.95 6.88
N LYS A 116 5.16 -22.16 6.16
CA LYS A 116 5.83 -23.45 6.03
C LYS A 116 6.33 -24.00 7.38
N GLY A 117 6.79 -23.12 8.26
CA GLY A 117 7.37 -23.46 9.56
C GLY A 117 6.38 -23.49 10.72
N LEU A 118 5.07 -23.32 10.47
CA LEU A 118 4.06 -23.35 11.52
C LEU A 118 3.99 -24.72 12.20
N PRO A 119 4.00 -24.79 13.54
CA PRO A 119 3.69 -26.03 14.26
C PRO A 119 2.28 -26.52 13.90
N SER A 120 2.10 -27.83 13.77
CA SER A 120 0.81 -28.44 13.41
C SER A 120 -0.31 -28.00 14.34
N GLU A 121 -0.03 -27.91 15.65
CA GLU A 121 -1.00 -27.46 16.66
C GLU A 121 -1.48 -26.00 16.46
N VAL A 122 -0.61 -25.12 15.96
CA VAL A 122 -0.97 -23.73 15.62
C VAL A 122 -1.78 -23.70 14.33
N ASN A 123 -1.33 -24.45 13.33
CA ASN A 123 -2.00 -24.56 12.05
C ASN A 123 -3.41 -25.15 12.17
N GLU A 124 -3.64 -26.08 13.13
CA GLU A 124 -4.96 -26.65 13.41
C GLU A 124 -5.92 -25.67 14.08
N LYS A 125 -5.41 -24.74 14.90
CA LYS A 125 -6.22 -23.78 15.67
C LYS A 125 -6.63 -22.54 14.87
N LEU A 126 -5.88 -22.16 13.84
CA LEU A 126 -6.13 -20.92 13.07
C LEU A 126 -6.58 -21.24 11.65
N ASN A 127 -7.57 -20.52 11.19
CA ASN A 127 -7.88 -20.39 9.77
C ASN A 127 -7.09 -19.20 9.22
N ILE A 128 -6.15 -19.48 8.31
CA ILE A 128 -5.21 -18.49 7.79
C ILE A 128 -5.42 -18.35 6.29
N VAL A 129 -5.51 -17.09 5.83
CA VAL A 129 -5.44 -16.73 4.42
C VAL A 129 -4.22 -15.84 4.17
N ALA A 130 -3.41 -16.20 3.18
CA ALA A 130 -2.27 -15.43 2.72
C ALA A 130 -2.53 -14.96 1.29
N VAL A 131 -2.41 -13.66 1.04
CA VAL A 131 -2.63 -13.02 -0.25
C VAL A 131 -1.34 -12.40 -0.76
N PHE A 132 -1.01 -12.73 -2.00
CA PHE A 132 0.11 -12.17 -2.74
C PHE A 132 -0.43 -11.25 -3.82
N ASN A 133 -0.35 -9.95 -3.56
CA ASN A 133 -0.95 -8.88 -4.34
C ASN A 133 -0.09 -8.49 -5.55
N PRO A 134 -0.64 -8.41 -6.78
CA PRO A 134 0.13 -8.05 -7.97
C PRO A 134 0.22 -6.54 -8.26
N ASP A 135 -0.46 -5.66 -7.52
CA ASP A 135 -0.67 -4.26 -7.92
C ASP A 135 -0.71 -3.24 -6.75
N GLU A 136 0.06 -3.49 -5.66
CA GLU A 136 0.14 -2.57 -4.52
C GLU A 136 0.68 -1.20 -4.90
N GLU A 137 1.76 -1.16 -5.67
CA GLU A 137 2.50 0.05 -6.04
C GLU A 137 1.68 1.05 -6.88
N ILE A 138 0.61 0.54 -7.51
CA ILE A 138 -0.37 1.35 -8.23
C ILE A 138 -1.71 1.46 -7.50
N GLY A 139 -1.75 1.03 -6.23
CA GLY A 139 -2.85 1.23 -5.29
C GLY A 139 -3.89 0.11 -5.24
N SER A 140 -3.51 -1.13 -5.53
CA SER A 140 -4.32 -2.36 -5.38
C SER A 140 -5.67 -2.27 -6.09
N ARG A 141 -5.66 -1.79 -7.34
CA ARG A 141 -6.89 -1.51 -8.09
C ARG A 141 -7.58 -2.78 -8.57
N CYS A 142 -6.78 -3.76 -9.03
CA CYS A 142 -7.26 -5.04 -9.47
C CYS A 142 -7.60 -5.92 -8.27
N SER A 143 -6.68 -6.03 -7.31
CA SER A 143 -6.79 -6.89 -6.13
C SER A 143 -7.82 -6.42 -5.08
N LYS A 144 -8.38 -5.21 -5.22
CA LYS A 144 -9.40 -4.67 -4.31
C LYS A 144 -10.57 -5.63 -4.09
N THR A 145 -11.04 -6.30 -5.13
CA THR A 145 -12.15 -7.26 -5.05
C THR A 145 -11.79 -8.49 -4.22
N VAL A 146 -10.55 -8.97 -4.34
CA VAL A 146 -9.99 -10.06 -3.53
C VAL A 146 -9.92 -9.63 -2.06
N TYR A 147 -9.40 -8.44 -1.78
CA TYR A 147 -9.36 -7.91 -0.41
C TYR A 147 -10.75 -7.78 0.18
N GLU A 148 -11.71 -7.27 -0.58
CA GLU A 148 -13.09 -7.13 -0.11
C GLU A 148 -13.71 -8.46 0.28
N GLU A 149 -13.44 -9.52 -0.49
CA GLU A 149 -13.96 -10.85 -0.22
C GLU A 149 -13.41 -11.44 1.07
N TYR A 150 -12.08 -11.40 1.26
CA TYR A 150 -11.43 -12.06 2.40
C TYR A 150 -11.36 -11.17 3.64
N ALA A 151 -11.18 -9.85 3.53
CA ALA A 151 -11.11 -8.97 4.67
C ALA A 151 -12.42 -8.92 5.48
N LYS A 152 -13.58 -8.98 4.82
CA LYS A 152 -14.89 -9.06 5.48
C LYS A 152 -15.07 -10.29 6.37
N LYS A 153 -14.24 -11.29 6.15
CA LYS A 153 -14.27 -12.58 6.86
C LYS A 153 -13.06 -12.76 7.79
N SER A 154 -12.28 -11.71 8.03
CA SER A 154 -11.01 -11.83 8.76
C SER A 154 -10.95 -10.93 9.98
N ASP A 155 -10.30 -11.41 11.04
CA ASP A 155 -10.15 -10.67 12.31
C ASP A 155 -8.86 -9.84 12.35
N TYR A 156 -7.71 -10.49 12.10
CA TYR A 156 -6.38 -9.87 12.20
C TYR A 156 -5.71 -9.80 10.83
N GLY A 157 -4.97 -8.72 10.60
CA GLY A 157 -4.19 -8.52 9.38
C GLY A 157 -2.70 -8.35 9.67
N PHE A 158 -1.85 -9.21 9.10
CA PHE A 158 -0.41 -9.10 9.18
C PHE A 158 0.16 -8.76 7.80
N ILE A 159 0.78 -7.57 7.69
CA ILE A 159 1.30 -7.05 6.44
C ILE A 159 2.83 -7.03 6.50
N TYR A 160 3.46 -7.64 5.50
CA TYR A 160 4.90 -7.90 5.51
C TYR A 160 5.71 -6.86 4.76
N GLU A 161 5.23 -5.60 4.77
CA GLU A 161 6.03 -4.45 4.37
C GLU A 161 7.34 -4.36 5.16
N ALA A 162 8.35 -3.70 4.60
CA ALA A 162 9.61 -3.50 5.30
C ALA A 162 9.42 -2.79 6.65
N ALA A 163 10.13 -3.23 7.67
CA ALA A 163 10.11 -2.61 9.00
C ALA A 163 10.62 -1.15 9.02
N GLY A 164 11.17 -0.67 7.91
CA GLY A 164 11.77 0.66 7.79
C GLY A 164 13.12 0.78 8.47
N GLU A 165 13.85 1.85 8.18
CA GLU A 165 15.28 2.02 8.48
C GLU A 165 15.68 1.80 9.95
N LYS A 166 14.80 2.14 10.89
CA LYS A 166 15.04 1.97 12.34
C LYS A 166 14.37 0.73 12.92
N GLY A 167 13.83 -0.14 12.06
CA GLY A 167 12.99 -1.24 12.48
C GLY A 167 11.63 -0.79 13.04
N GLY A 168 10.82 -1.75 13.42
CA GLY A 168 9.54 -1.56 14.09
C GLY A 168 8.33 -1.71 13.19
N CYS A 169 7.26 -2.24 13.80
CA CYS A 169 5.96 -2.44 13.18
C CYS A 169 5.12 -1.16 13.18
N CYS A 170 3.94 -1.23 12.60
CA CYS A 170 3.06 -0.09 12.44
C CYS A 170 1.60 -0.52 12.59
N ALA A 171 0.87 0.12 13.50
CA ALA A 171 -0.57 -0.04 13.67
C ALA A 171 -1.32 1.29 13.38
N GLU A 172 -0.64 2.26 12.78
CA GLU A 172 -1.18 3.56 12.39
C GLU A 172 -0.54 4.03 11.08
N ARG A 173 -1.35 4.24 10.04
CA ARG A 173 -0.93 4.82 8.78
C ARG A 173 -1.85 5.95 8.36
N LYS A 174 -1.30 7.01 7.76
CA LYS A 174 -2.14 8.04 7.15
C LYS A 174 -3.03 7.44 6.06
N GLY A 175 -4.22 8.00 5.88
CA GLY A 175 -5.06 7.79 4.72
C GLY A 175 -4.63 8.68 3.55
N GLY A 176 -5.23 8.45 2.39
CA GLY A 176 -5.00 9.24 1.18
C GLY A 176 -6.28 9.56 0.42
N LEU A 177 -6.39 10.81 -0.02
CA LEU A 177 -7.32 11.26 -1.04
C LEU A 177 -6.52 11.70 -2.25
N PHE A 178 -6.90 11.17 -3.40
CA PHE A 178 -6.26 11.50 -4.68
C PHE A 178 -7.31 12.04 -5.62
N TYR A 179 -7.10 13.25 -6.11
CA TYR A 179 -8.00 13.88 -7.05
C TYR A 179 -7.28 14.19 -8.37
N ASN A 180 -7.92 13.81 -9.50
CA ASN A 180 -7.65 14.37 -10.81
C ASN A 180 -8.81 15.28 -11.14
N ILE A 181 -8.54 16.57 -11.36
CA ILE A 181 -9.58 17.58 -11.57
C ILE A 181 -9.30 18.29 -12.88
N ASP A 182 -10.27 18.22 -13.81
CA ASP A 182 -10.25 18.92 -15.07
C ASP A 182 -11.21 20.10 -15.04
N PHE A 183 -10.74 21.27 -15.45
CA PHE A 183 -11.49 22.51 -15.58
C PHE A 183 -11.81 22.77 -17.05
N ILE A 184 -13.06 23.04 -17.36
CA ILE A 184 -13.59 23.28 -18.71
C ILE A 184 -14.10 24.72 -18.77
N GLY A 185 -13.34 25.57 -19.45
CA GLY A 185 -13.68 26.96 -19.68
C GLY A 185 -14.22 27.18 -21.09
N LYS A 186 -14.13 28.43 -21.54
CA LYS A 186 -14.49 28.87 -22.90
C LYS A 186 -13.37 29.76 -23.44
N ASP A 187 -12.83 29.40 -24.61
CA ASP A 187 -11.78 30.17 -25.26
C ASP A 187 -12.29 31.52 -25.81
N GLY A 188 -11.34 32.34 -26.16
CA GLY A 188 -11.55 33.63 -26.79
C GLY A 188 -10.27 34.45 -26.81
N HIS A 189 -10.23 35.48 -27.63
CA HIS A 189 -9.09 36.40 -27.66
C HIS A 189 -9.04 37.21 -26.34
N CYS A 190 -7.90 37.24 -25.66
CA CYS A 190 -7.78 37.85 -24.32
C CYS A 190 -8.16 39.34 -24.27
N GLY A 191 -7.89 40.11 -25.35
CA GLY A 191 -8.24 41.51 -25.46
C GLY A 191 -9.75 41.82 -25.55
N TYR A 192 -10.59 40.78 -25.76
CA TYR A 192 -12.05 40.88 -25.86
C TYR A 192 -12.75 39.93 -24.89
N MET A 193 -12.10 39.57 -23.78
CA MET A 193 -12.62 38.49 -22.90
C MET A 193 -13.96 38.86 -22.25
N PHE A 194 -14.25 40.16 -22.05
CA PHE A 194 -15.54 40.62 -21.50
C PHE A 194 -16.66 40.61 -22.54
N GLU A 195 -16.35 40.83 -23.81
CA GLU A 195 -17.30 40.92 -24.92
C GLU A 195 -17.61 39.51 -25.50
N ASN A 196 -16.61 38.64 -25.58
CA ASN A 196 -16.78 37.27 -26.16
C ASN A 196 -17.30 36.25 -25.18
N GLY A 197 -17.43 36.61 -23.90
CA GLY A 197 -17.88 35.71 -22.84
C GLY A 197 -16.92 34.57 -22.55
N ALA A 198 -15.61 34.74 -22.84
CA ALA A 198 -14.59 33.76 -22.57
C ALA A 198 -14.43 33.50 -21.05
N LYS A 199 -14.13 32.27 -20.69
CA LYS A 199 -14.00 31.77 -19.30
C LYS A 199 -12.69 31.00 -19.13
N SER A 200 -11.80 31.52 -18.32
CA SER A 200 -10.45 30.91 -18.15
C SER A 200 -10.45 29.75 -17.16
N ALA A 201 -10.20 28.56 -17.68
CA ALA A 201 -9.98 27.36 -16.86
C ALA A 201 -8.74 27.50 -15.94
N ILE A 202 -7.67 28.18 -16.43
CA ILE A 202 -6.46 28.43 -15.62
C ILE A 202 -6.76 29.36 -14.43
N HIS A 203 -7.57 30.41 -14.63
CA HIS A 203 -7.93 31.30 -13.52
C HIS A 203 -8.72 30.56 -12.43
N GLU A 204 -9.62 29.66 -12.82
CA GLU A 204 -10.36 28.84 -11.87
C GLU A 204 -9.44 27.83 -11.17
N MET A 205 -8.61 27.11 -11.92
CA MET A 205 -7.59 26.22 -11.39
C MET A 205 -6.71 26.91 -10.34
N GLY A 206 -6.28 28.16 -10.62
CA GLY A 206 -5.46 28.92 -9.67
C GLY A 206 -6.16 29.18 -8.33
N LYS A 207 -7.47 29.45 -8.32
CA LYS A 207 -8.25 29.59 -7.08
C LYS A 207 -8.32 28.30 -6.30
N TRP A 208 -8.54 27.21 -7.00
CA TRP A 208 -8.58 25.89 -6.39
C TRP A 208 -7.25 25.49 -5.76
N ILE A 209 -6.12 25.75 -6.44
CA ILE A 209 -4.78 25.49 -5.90
C ILE A 209 -4.55 26.24 -4.58
N VAL A 210 -4.92 27.53 -4.52
CA VAL A 210 -4.80 28.33 -3.30
C VAL A 210 -5.69 27.76 -2.19
N LYS A 211 -6.99 27.52 -2.48
CA LYS A 211 -7.93 26.98 -1.50
C LYS A 211 -7.47 25.62 -0.95
N PHE A 212 -7.00 24.71 -1.81
CA PHE A 212 -6.44 23.44 -1.38
C PHE A 212 -5.21 23.58 -0.48
N SER A 213 -4.29 24.51 -0.81
CA SER A 213 -3.10 24.74 0.01
C SER A 213 -3.45 25.25 1.41
N GLU A 214 -4.50 26.03 1.55
CA GLU A 214 -5.01 26.55 2.83
C GLU A 214 -5.73 25.49 3.65
N MET A 215 -6.19 24.39 3.03
CA MET A 215 -6.84 23.29 3.72
C MET A 215 -5.88 22.35 4.44
N ALA A 216 -4.56 22.46 4.19
CA ALA A 216 -3.56 21.71 4.96
C ALA A 216 -3.62 22.09 6.45
N SER A 217 -3.59 21.11 7.35
CA SER A 217 -3.70 21.34 8.79
C SER A 217 -2.72 20.49 9.57
N ARG A 218 -1.79 21.15 10.25
CA ARG A 218 -0.83 20.45 11.14
C ARG A 218 -1.56 19.83 12.35
N GLU A 219 -2.56 20.51 12.88
CA GLU A 219 -3.36 20.06 14.02
C GLU A 219 -4.10 18.78 13.70
N LYS A 220 -4.79 18.74 12.54
CA LYS A 220 -5.50 17.55 12.05
C LYS A 220 -4.58 16.50 11.40
N GLY A 221 -3.28 16.79 11.28
CA GLY A 221 -2.31 15.91 10.63
C GLY A 221 -2.50 15.74 9.13
N SER A 222 -3.22 16.69 8.48
CA SER A 222 -3.53 16.66 7.05
C SER A 222 -2.51 17.43 6.24
N THR A 223 -1.98 16.81 5.20
CA THR A 223 -1.10 17.46 4.21
C THR A 223 -1.79 17.48 2.86
N VAL A 224 -1.58 18.56 2.10
CA VAL A 224 -2.13 18.73 0.75
C VAL A 224 -0.99 19.06 -0.20
N ASN A 225 -0.89 18.31 -1.27
CA ASN A 225 0.09 18.54 -2.33
C ASN A 225 -0.61 18.59 -3.69
N VAL A 226 -0.63 19.76 -4.34
CA VAL A 226 -0.97 19.86 -5.75
C VAL A 226 0.31 19.54 -6.53
N GLY A 227 0.48 18.25 -6.87
CA GLY A 227 1.74 17.76 -7.45
C GLY A 227 1.90 18.01 -8.94
N MET A 228 0.77 18.19 -9.66
CA MET A 228 0.79 18.47 -11.09
C MET A 228 -0.26 19.52 -11.44
N ALA A 229 0.08 20.45 -12.34
CA ALA A 229 -0.83 21.42 -12.90
C ALA A 229 -0.47 21.68 -14.37
N SER A 230 -1.48 21.75 -15.24
CA SER A 230 -1.29 22.05 -16.66
C SER A 230 -2.50 22.80 -17.23
N GLY A 231 -2.33 23.56 -18.31
CA GLY A 231 -3.44 24.21 -18.98
C GLY A 231 -3.02 25.29 -19.97
N GLY A 232 -4.02 25.74 -20.78
CA GLY A 232 -3.84 26.76 -21.79
C GLY A 232 -3.11 26.31 -23.05
N VAL A 233 -3.10 27.13 -24.06
CA VAL A 233 -2.50 26.86 -25.38
C VAL A 233 -1.56 27.97 -25.85
N LYS A 234 -1.95 29.24 -25.64
CA LYS A 234 -1.19 30.45 -26.03
C LYS A 234 -1.52 31.60 -25.09
N SER A 235 -0.58 32.51 -24.86
CA SER A 235 -0.74 33.66 -23.95
C SER A 235 -1.85 34.65 -24.32
N ASN A 236 -2.20 34.76 -25.60
CA ASN A 236 -3.25 35.64 -26.10
C ASN A 236 -4.61 34.95 -26.26
N VAL A 237 -4.74 33.69 -25.82
CA VAL A 237 -5.99 32.93 -25.83
C VAL A 237 -6.42 32.63 -24.39
N VAL A 238 -7.66 32.98 -24.04
CA VAL A 238 -8.24 32.57 -22.75
C VAL A 238 -8.29 31.05 -22.68
N ALA A 239 -7.73 30.48 -21.64
CA ALA A 239 -7.52 29.02 -21.53
C ALA A 239 -8.84 28.24 -21.45
N PRO A 240 -9.19 27.42 -22.46
CA PRO A 240 -10.43 26.62 -22.42
C PRO A 240 -10.32 25.37 -21.54
N ALA A 241 -9.13 24.93 -21.22
CA ALA A 241 -8.91 23.74 -20.39
C ALA A 241 -7.71 23.90 -19.46
N ALA A 242 -7.81 23.31 -18.29
CA ALA A 242 -6.73 23.16 -17.32
C ALA A 242 -6.98 21.92 -16.47
N SER A 243 -5.93 21.37 -15.85
CA SER A 243 -6.04 20.21 -14.97
C SER A 243 -5.05 20.26 -13.82
N ILE A 244 -5.44 19.66 -12.68
CA ILE A 244 -4.56 19.45 -11.52
C ILE A 244 -4.65 18.02 -11.03
N LYS A 245 -3.54 17.52 -10.42
CA LYS A 245 -3.55 16.28 -9.66
C LYS A 245 -3.09 16.58 -8.24
N ILE A 246 -3.86 16.04 -7.29
CA ILE A 246 -3.72 16.36 -5.87
C ILE A 246 -3.54 15.07 -5.08
N ASP A 247 -2.57 15.06 -4.17
CA ASP A 247 -2.34 14.05 -3.15
C ASP A 247 -2.57 14.67 -1.77
N ILE A 248 -3.55 14.14 -1.03
CA ILE A 248 -3.88 14.57 0.33
C ILE A 248 -3.63 13.40 1.26
N ARG A 249 -2.90 13.63 2.36
CA ARG A 249 -2.69 12.65 3.41
C ARG A 249 -3.30 13.14 4.71
N PHE A 250 -3.97 12.24 5.45
CA PHE A 250 -4.67 12.56 6.69
C PHE A 250 -4.55 11.42 7.72
N LYS A 251 -4.74 11.75 9.02
CA LYS A 251 -4.71 10.77 10.10
C LYS A 251 -6.10 10.26 10.47
N ASP A 252 -7.12 11.09 10.31
CA ASP A 252 -8.49 10.81 10.70
C ASP A 252 -9.40 10.73 9.46
N ASN A 253 -10.25 9.72 9.40
CA ASN A 253 -11.14 9.49 8.28
C ASN A 253 -12.25 10.56 8.14
N SER A 254 -12.53 11.37 9.17
CA SER A 254 -13.42 12.53 9.08
C SER A 254 -12.91 13.61 8.11
N GLU A 255 -11.62 13.63 7.81
CA GLU A 255 -11.06 14.51 6.81
C GLU A 255 -11.61 14.23 5.40
N ILE A 256 -12.05 13.01 5.11
CA ILE A 256 -12.67 12.66 3.83
C ILE A 256 -13.89 13.54 3.59
N GLU A 257 -14.81 13.62 4.57
CA GLU A 257 -16.02 14.45 4.47
C GLU A 257 -15.69 15.95 4.39
N ARG A 258 -14.68 16.40 5.13
CA ARG A 258 -14.24 17.81 5.09
C ARG A 258 -13.76 18.21 3.70
N PHE A 259 -12.94 17.38 3.05
CA PHE A 259 -12.47 17.67 1.68
C PHE A 259 -13.59 17.52 0.66
N ASP A 260 -14.48 16.53 0.81
CA ASP A 260 -15.62 16.35 -0.10
C ASP A 260 -16.55 17.56 -0.07
N SER A 261 -16.94 18.02 1.12
CA SER A 261 -17.80 19.20 1.27
C SER A 261 -17.17 20.47 0.66
N ALA A 262 -15.87 20.67 0.86
CA ALA A 262 -15.17 21.79 0.26
C ALA A 262 -15.12 21.70 -1.28
N ILE A 263 -14.95 20.52 -1.83
CA ILE A 263 -14.94 20.31 -3.29
C ILE A 263 -16.33 20.53 -3.88
N GLU A 264 -17.40 20.12 -3.21
CA GLU A 264 -18.79 20.37 -3.62
C GLU A 264 -19.06 21.89 -3.68
N GLU A 265 -18.69 22.63 -2.63
CA GLU A 265 -18.80 24.10 -2.59
C GLU A 265 -18.02 24.76 -3.74
N MET A 266 -16.75 24.38 -3.92
CA MET A 266 -15.88 24.90 -4.98
C MET A 266 -16.42 24.59 -6.37
N THR A 267 -17.04 23.42 -6.57
CA THR A 267 -17.66 23.02 -7.84
C THR A 267 -18.88 23.86 -8.15
N ALA A 268 -19.74 24.12 -7.15
CA ALA A 268 -20.91 25.03 -7.32
C ALA A 268 -20.47 26.45 -7.72
N GLU A 269 -19.50 27.01 -6.99
CA GLU A 269 -18.92 28.31 -7.30
C GLU A 269 -18.29 28.40 -8.71
N ALA A 270 -17.56 27.32 -9.13
CA ALA A 270 -16.99 27.27 -10.48
C ALA A 270 -18.08 27.26 -11.55
N THR A 271 -19.17 26.51 -11.31
CA THR A 271 -20.33 26.43 -12.20
C THR A 271 -21.01 27.79 -12.34
N GLU A 272 -21.21 28.55 -11.26
CA GLU A 272 -21.76 29.90 -11.29
C GLU A 272 -20.87 30.85 -12.10
N ARG A 273 -19.57 30.66 -12.08
CA ARG A 273 -18.60 31.40 -12.91
C ARG A 273 -18.58 30.95 -14.37
N GLY A 274 -19.31 29.91 -14.73
CA GLY A 274 -19.41 29.33 -16.08
C GLY A 274 -18.22 28.43 -16.43
N ILE A 275 -17.62 27.79 -15.45
CA ILE A 275 -16.56 26.76 -15.59
C ILE A 275 -17.16 25.39 -15.28
N GLY A 276 -17.00 24.45 -16.21
CA GLY A 276 -17.24 23.02 -15.93
C GLY A 276 -16.11 22.39 -15.14
N VAL A 277 -16.44 21.43 -14.25
CA VAL A 277 -15.45 20.71 -13.45
C VAL A 277 -15.74 19.22 -13.53
N ASN A 278 -14.75 18.41 -13.94
CA ASN A 278 -14.80 16.96 -13.87
C ASN A 278 -13.81 16.50 -12.79
N ILE A 279 -14.26 15.59 -11.93
CA ILE A 279 -13.47 15.12 -10.77
C ILE A 279 -13.42 13.60 -10.77
N GLU A 280 -12.20 13.07 -10.81
CA GLU A 280 -11.94 11.67 -10.49
C GLU A 280 -11.34 11.61 -9.09
N LYS A 281 -11.94 10.81 -8.21
CA LYS A 281 -11.53 10.65 -6.83
C LYS A 281 -11.13 9.21 -6.52
N ARG A 282 -10.02 9.03 -5.80
CA ARG A 282 -9.66 7.77 -5.17
C ARG A 282 -9.42 7.98 -3.69
N VAL A 283 -9.81 7.00 -2.89
CA VAL A 283 -9.72 7.04 -1.42
C VAL A 283 -9.04 5.79 -0.92
N LYS A 284 -8.00 5.94 -0.09
CA LYS A 284 -7.52 4.90 0.84
C LYS A 284 -7.75 5.44 2.26
N LYS A 285 -8.57 4.78 3.07
CA LYS A 285 -8.85 5.18 4.46
C LYS A 285 -7.58 5.11 5.30
N ALA A 286 -7.49 5.90 6.37
CA ALA A 286 -6.41 5.78 7.34
C ALA A 286 -6.51 4.45 8.11
N LEU A 287 -5.36 3.83 8.40
CA LEU A 287 -5.24 2.85 9.46
C LEU A 287 -5.15 3.64 10.77
N VAL A 288 -6.29 3.80 11.43
CA VAL A 288 -6.41 4.61 12.66
C VAL A 288 -5.98 3.79 13.87
N TYR A 289 -5.18 4.38 14.76
CA TYR A 289 -4.83 3.76 16.03
C TYR A 289 -6.01 3.83 16.99
N THR A 290 -6.80 2.73 17.05
CA THR A 290 -8.00 2.60 17.86
C THR A 290 -7.65 2.12 19.29
N GLU A 291 -8.63 2.16 20.21
CA GLU A 291 -8.47 1.54 21.54
C GLU A 291 -8.21 0.03 21.44
N GLU A 292 -8.78 -0.62 20.44
CA GLU A 292 -8.53 -2.04 20.16
C GLU A 292 -7.08 -2.26 19.72
N ALA A 293 -6.56 -1.43 18.81
CA ALA A 293 -5.15 -1.46 18.40
C ALA A 293 -4.22 -1.19 19.59
N ASP A 294 -4.56 -0.25 20.47
CA ASP A 294 -3.77 0.06 21.68
C ASP A 294 -3.71 -1.16 22.64
N ARG A 295 -4.86 -1.84 22.88
CA ARG A 295 -4.88 -3.07 23.69
C ARG A 295 -3.99 -4.15 23.07
N TYR A 296 -4.09 -4.35 21.75
CA TYR A 296 -3.32 -5.35 21.03
C TYR A 296 -1.83 -5.04 21.06
N ILE A 297 -1.42 -3.80 20.81
CA ILE A 297 -0.01 -3.39 20.88
C ILE A 297 0.57 -3.57 22.30
N LYS A 298 -0.16 -3.19 23.35
CA LYS A 298 0.27 -3.42 24.74
C LYS A 298 0.43 -4.91 25.06
N HIS A 299 -0.46 -5.74 24.51
CA HIS A 299 -0.33 -7.20 24.64
C HIS A 299 0.94 -7.70 23.93
N ILE A 300 1.20 -7.24 22.70
CA ILE A 300 2.43 -7.59 21.95
C ILE A 300 3.68 -7.15 22.71
N GLU A 301 3.72 -5.93 23.24
CA GLU A 301 4.84 -5.42 24.06
C GLU A 301 5.13 -6.33 25.27
N LYS A 302 4.06 -6.83 25.92
CA LYS A 302 4.19 -7.75 27.05
C LYS A 302 4.79 -9.07 26.61
N ILE A 303 4.19 -9.75 25.63
CA ILE A 303 4.63 -11.10 25.24
C ILE A 303 6.02 -11.10 24.60
N THR A 304 6.37 -10.07 23.84
CA THR A 304 7.71 -9.92 23.25
C THR A 304 8.77 -9.69 24.32
N LYS A 305 8.49 -8.87 25.34
CA LYS A 305 9.36 -8.67 26.49
C LYS A 305 9.57 -9.95 27.28
N GLU A 306 8.52 -10.73 27.52
CA GLU A 306 8.58 -12.03 28.23
C GLU A 306 9.43 -13.07 27.46
N ASN A 307 9.46 -12.97 26.13
CA ASN A 307 10.23 -13.87 25.26
C ASN A 307 11.60 -13.30 24.81
N GLY A 308 12.02 -12.15 25.32
CA GLY A 308 13.30 -11.54 24.98
C GLY A 308 13.41 -11.07 23.51
N ILE A 309 12.29 -10.82 22.86
CA ILE A 309 12.22 -10.34 21.47
C ILE A 309 12.06 -8.82 21.50
N GLU A 310 12.90 -8.12 20.73
CA GLU A 310 12.76 -6.66 20.58
C GLU A 310 11.54 -6.32 19.74
N PHE A 311 10.64 -5.52 20.29
CA PHE A 311 9.47 -5.00 19.59
C PHE A 311 9.42 -3.48 19.70
N ARG A 312 9.12 -2.84 18.59
CA ARG A 312 8.87 -1.40 18.50
C ARG A 312 7.71 -1.16 17.55
N HIS A 313 6.91 -0.16 17.84
CA HIS A 313 5.88 0.30 16.90
C HIS A 313 5.92 1.81 16.74
N LYS A 314 5.48 2.31 15.60
CA LYS A 314 5.35 3.74 15.31
C LYS A 314 4.34 3.99 14.20
N ALA A 315 3.73 5.19 14.22
CA ALA A 315 2.93 5.68 13.11
C ALA A 315 3.78 5.88 11.84
N ARG A 316 3.20 5.59 10.67
CA ARG A 316 3.83 5.80 9.36
C ARG A 316 3.01 6.73 8.48
N GLY A 317 3.70 7.53 7.66
CA GLY A 317 3.07 8.48 6.72
C GLY A 317 2.68 7.86 5.38
N GLY A 318 3.34 6.75 4.98
CA GLY A 318 3.05 6.05 3.74
C GLY A 318 1.80 5.18 3.84
N LEU A 319 1.16 4.92 2.70
CA LEU A 319 0.07 3.96 2.56
C LEU A 319 0.63 2.54 2.42
N SER A 320 -0.21 1.55 2.65
CA SER A 320 0.00 0.14 2.29
C SER A 320 -1.35 -0.56 2.17
N ASP A 321 -1.34 -1.84 1.93
CA ASP A 321 -2.56 -2.65 1.91
C ASP A 321 -3.23 -2.78 3.29
N ALA A 322 -2.50 -2.52 4.39
CA ALA A 322 -3.09 -2.40 5.73
C ALA A 322 -4.24 -1.38 5.78
N ASN A 323 -4.12 -0.28 5.02
CA ASN A 323 -5.17 0.73 4.91
C ASN A 323 -6.48 0.17 4.31
N ILE A 324 -6.36 -0.78 3.38
CA ILE A 324 -7.52 -1.41 2.74
C ILE A 324 -8.20 -2.35 3.73
N LEU A 325 -7.44 -3.24 4.37
CA LEU A 325 -7.96 -4.19 5.35
C LEU A 325 -8.64 -3.50 6.53
N ALA A 326 -8.01 -2.46 7.08
CA ALA A 326 -8.57 -1.66 8.16
C ALA A 326 -9.91 -1.02 7.78
N GLY A 327 -10.11 -0.70 6.51
CA GLY A 327 -11.39 -0.22 5.97
C GLY A 327 -12.55 -1.22 6.11
N TYR A 328 -12.26 -2.50 6.29
CA TYR A 328 -13.21 -3.60 6.53
C TYR A 328 -13.27 -4.05 7.99
N GLY A 329 -12.57 -3.37 8.91
CA GLY A 329 -12.59 -3.67 10.35
C GLY A 329 -11.57 -4.72 10.79
N VAL A 330 -10.61 -5.08 9.94
CA VAL A 330 -9.52 -5.98 10.29
C VAL A 330 -8.51 -5.25 11.19
N LEU A 331 -8.12 -5.87 12.31
CA LEU A 331 -7.10 -5.33 13.21
C LEU A 331 -5.70 -5.58 12.63
N CYS A 332 -5.09 -4.54 12.07
CA CYS A 332 -3.86 -4.67 11.28
C CYS A 332 -2.58 -4.36 12.06
N LEU A 333 -1.55 -5.19 11.85
CA LEU A 333 -0.16 -4.91 12.19
C LEU A 333 0.68 -5.01 10.91
N ASP A 334 1.36 -3.93 10.58
CA ASP A 334 2.13 -3.78 9.35
C ASP A 334 3.62 -3.56 9.63
N GLY A 335 4.48 -3.72 8.61
CA GLY A 335 5.92 -3.62 8.75
C GLY A 335 6.54 -4.83 9.44
N LEU A 336 5.96 -6.02 9.21
CA LEU A 336 6.44 -7.31 9.74
C LEU A 336 7.56 -7.93 8.88
N GLY A 337 7.91 -7.32 7.75
CA GLY A 337 9.09 -7.72 6.96
C GLY A 337 10.41 -7.30 7.61
N PRO A 338 11.55 -7.85 7.19
CA PRO A 338 12.88 -7.42 7.60
C PRO A 338 13.13 -5.93 7.38
N VAL A 339 14.18 -5.39 7.99
CA VAL A 339 14.52 -3.96 7.83
C VAL A 339 14.94 -3.67 6.40
N GLY A 340 14.18 -2.78 5.76
CA GLY A 340 14.42 -2.27 4.42
C GLY A 340 14.60 -0.75 4.42
N MET A 341 15.37 -0.27 3.46
CA MET A 341 15.67 1.16 3.33
C MET A 341 15.70 1.55 1.86
N LYS A 342 15.48 2.83 1.59
CA LYS A 342 15.56 3.40 0.23
C LYS A 342 14.64 2.71 -0.78
N CYS A 343 13.45 2.27 -0.32
CA CYS A 343 12.40 1.81 -1.20
C CYS A 343 12.14 2.81 -2.32
N HIS A 344 11.82 2.32 -3.53
CA HIS A 344 11.63 3.12 -4.74
C HIS A 344 12.89 3.86 -5.25
N CYS A 345 14.07 3.54 -4.71
CA CYS A 345 15.34 4.15 -5.12
C CYS A 345 16.29 3.10 -5.72
N PRO A 346 17.24 3.52 -6.61
CA PRO A 346 18.24 2.61 -7.15
C PRO A 346 19.11 1.89 -6.11
N GLU A 347 19.26 2.48 -4.93
CA GLU A 347 20.03 1.96 -3.79
C GLU A 347 19.17 1.21 -2.79
N GLU A 348 18.04 0.66 -3.21
CA GLU A 348 17.16 -0.14 -2.37
C GLU A 348 17.95 -1.29 -1.72
N VAL A 349 17.73 -1.47 -0.40
CA VAL A 349 18.54 -2.38 0.42
C VAL A 349 17.76 -3.00 1.56
N MET A 350 17.99 -4.29 1.83
CA MET A 350 17.52 -5.04 2.99
C MET A 350 18.69 -5.40 3.91
N LEU A 351 18.48 -5.36 5.23
CA LEU A 351 19.46 -5.82 6.24
C LEU A 351 19.24 -7.31 6.54
N ILE A 352 20.23 -8.13 6.20
CA ILE A 352 20.16 -9.61 6.27
C ILE A 352 20.02 -10.11 7.71
N ASP A 353 20.72 -9.50 8.67
CA ASP A 353 20.69 -9.89 10.09
C ASP A 353 19.33 -9.64 10.75
N THR A 354 18.43 -8.92 10.11
CA THR A 354 17.07 -8.67 10.62
C THR A 354 16.07 -9.75 10.20
N VAL A 355 16.39 -10.61 9.24
CA VAL A 355 15.48 -11.65 8.72
C VAL A 355 15.06 -12.62 9.83
N ILE A 356 15.99 -13.18 10.57
CA ILE A 356 15.68 -14.11 11.66
C ILE A 356 14.95 -13.45 12.83
N PRO A 357 15.34 -12.26 13.32
CA PRO A 357 14.55 -11.52 14.30
C PRO A 357 13.08 -11.30 13.90
N TYR A 358 12.81 -10.88 12.67
CA TYR A 358 11.41 -10.66 12.20
C TYR A 358 10.65 -11.96 11.96
N TYR A 359 11.34 -13.04 11.55
CA TYR A 359 10.75 -14.37 11.54
C TYR A 359 10.32 -14.80 12.94
N ASN A 360 11.19 -14.66 13.95
CA ASN A 360 10.90 -15.06 15.33
C ASN A 360 9.78 -14.20 15.94
N LEU A 361 9.77 -12.90 15.67
CA LEU A 361 8.69 -11.99 16.08
C LEU A 361 7.35 -12.46 15.51
N SER A 362 7.25 -12.63 14.21
CA SER A 362 6.01 -13.06 13.56
C SER A 362 5.56 -14.43 14.00
N MET A 363 6.49 -15.38 14.20
CA MET A 363 6.18 -16.71 14.72
C MET A 363 5.61 -16.64 16.14
N LEU A 364 6.16 -15.78 17.02
CA LEU A 364 5.61 -15.55 18.35
C LEU A 364 4.18 -15.00 18.27
N LEU A 365 3.95 -14.00 17.43
CA LEU A 365 2.63 -13.36 17.25
C LEU A 365 1.58 -14.36 16.75
N ILE A 366 1.93 -15.20 15.77
CA ILE A 366 0.99 -16.21 15.22
C ILE A 366 0.68 -17.29 16.28
N LYS A 367 1.69 -17.73 17.05
CA LYS A 367 1.48 -18.68 18.15
C LYS A 367 0.60 -18.11 19.26
N ASP A 368 0.85 -16.87 19.64
CA ASP A 368 0.03 -16.18 20.64
C ASP A 368 -1.43 -16.02 20.17
N LEU A 369 -1.64 -15.66 18.90
CA LEU A 369 -2.97 -15.55 18.32
C LEU A 369 -3.75 -16.89 18.36
N ALA A 370 -3.06 -18.02 18.24
CA ALA A 370 -3.70 -19.35 18.35
C ALA A 370 -4.19 -19.65 19.77
N GLU A 371 -3.70 -18.94 20.78
CA GLU A 371 -4.03 -19.15 22.19
C GLU A 371 -4.86 -17.99 22.78
N ASN A 372 -4.55 -16.76 22.36
CA ASN A 372 -5.07 -15.51 22.94
C ASN A 372 -5.57 -14.57 21.82
N LYS A 373 -6.87 -14.57 21.57
CA LYS A 373 -7.46 -13.61 20.63
C LYS A 373 -7.79 -12.31 21.38
N VAL A 374 -6.83 -11.39 21.42
CA VAL A 374 -6.96 -10.10 22.10
C VAL A 374 -7.55 -9.07 21.11
N ARG A 375 -8.86 -8.78 21.29
CA ARG A 375 -9.59 -7.69 20.60
C ARG A 375 -10.13 -6.67 21.56
#